data_ff8b56a3e20a1962e1880709ec8c99bc
#
_entry.id   ff8b56a3e20a1962e1880709ec8c99bc
#
_cell.length_a   1.000
_cell.length_b   1.000
_cell.length_c   1.000
_cell.angle_alpha   90.00
_cell.angle_beta   90.00
_cell.angle_gamma   90.00
#
_symmetry.space_group_name_H-M   'P 1'
#
loop_
_entity.id
_entity.type
_entity.pdbx_description
1 polymer ?
#
loop_
_entity_poly.entity_id
_entity_poly.type
_entity_poly.pdbx_seq_one_letter_code
_entity_poly.pdbx_strand_id
1 'polypeptide(L)'
;MFKETTSLGVPIDQDPLSDFRKFLYVTRKHLNLPDPTKVQYDIAKHIQHGEKRMIVEAFRGVGKSWITSAYVVWLLYMNPQLNILVVSASKNRADDFTTFTLRLIKEMEILAHLVPRDDQRQSKISLSLIHI
;
A
#
# COMPACT_ATOMS: atom_id res chain seq x y z
N MET A 1 -12.81 8.53 1.57
CA MET A 1 -13.47 7.51 2.39
C MET A 1 -13.71 6.25 1.58
N PHE A 2 -13.65 5.10 2.21
CA PHE A 2 -13.81 3.81 1.52
C PHE A 2 -15.24 3.57 1.08
N LYS A 3 -15.41 2.86 -0.02
CA LYS A 3 -16.71 2.34 -0.46
C LYS A 3 -17.15 1.21 0.48
N GLU A 4 -18.41 0.80 0.37
CA GLU A 4 -18.94 -0.32 1.15
C GLU A 4 -18.37 -1.67 0.71
N THR A 5 -17.80 -1.76 -0.48
CA THR A 5 -17.15 -2.95 -1.03
C THR A 5 -15.71 -2.67 -1.40
N THR A 6 -14.89 -3.73 -1.38
CA THR A 6 -13.51 -3.66 -1.90
C THR A 6 -13.50 -3.61 -3.42
N SER A 7 -12.32 -3.43 -4.01
CA SER A 7 -12.16 -3.43 -5.47
C SER A 7 -12.56 -4.75 -6.15
N LEU A 8 -12.61 -5.85 -5.39
CA LEU A 8 -13.09 -7.15 -5.88
C LEU A 8 -14.61 -7.32 -5.74
N GLY A 9 -15.32 -6.30 -5.27
CA GLY A 9 -16.77 -6.37 -5.09
C GLY A 9 -17.21 -7.11 -3.83
N VAL A 10 -16.32 -7.43 -2.92
CA VAL A 10 -16.64 -8.08 -1.65
C VAL A 10 -16.98 -7.02 -0.60
N PRO A 11 -18.05 -7.19 0.18
CA PRO A 11 -18.35 -6.27 1.28
C PRO A 11 -17.16 -6.17 2.24
N ILE A 12 -16.85 -4.96 2.68
CA ILE A 12 -15.66 -4.68 3.51
C ILE A 12 -15.66 -5.51 4.79
N ASP A 13 -16.81 -5.66 5.43
CA ASP A 13 -16.95 -6.44 6.67
C ASP A 13 -16.77 -7.95 6.47
N GLN A 14 -16.85 -8.43 5.23
CA GLN A 14 -16.71 -9.85 4.88
C GLN A 14 -15.36 -10.16 4.25
N ASP A 15 -14.57 -9.15 3.89
CA ASP A 15 -13.26 -9.35 3.29
C ASP A 15 -12.16 -9.33 4.36
N PRO A 16 -11.46 -10.46 4.60
CA PRO A 16 -10.37 -10.49 5.58
C PRO A 16 -9.28 -9.47 5.29
N LEU A 17 -9.06 -9.13 4.01
CA LEU A 17 -8.03 -8.17 3.60
C LEU A 17 -8.45 -6.71 3.83
N SER A 18 -9.63 -6.46 4.37
CA SER A 18 -10.01 -5.13 4.84
C SER A 18 -9.23 -4.71 6.09
N ASP A 19 -8.60 -5.66 6.79
CA ASP A 19 -7.64 -5.36 7.85
C ASP A 19 -6.24 -5.25 7.24
N PHE A 20 -5.62 -4.10 7.37
CA PHE A 20 -4.29 -3.87 6.78
C PHE A 20 -3.23 -4.82 7.32
N ARG A 21 -3.31 -5.23 8.59
CA ARG A 21 -2.36 -6.19 9.16
C ARG A 21 -2.43 -7.54 8.46
N LYS A 22 -3.63 -8.00 8.15
CA LYS A 22 -3.83 -9.24 7.39
C LYS A 22 -3.32 -9.10 5.96
N PHE A 23 -3.57 -7.97 5.34
CA PHE A 23 -3.05 -7.66 4.01
C PHE A 23 -1.51 -7.65 4.01
N LEU A 24 -0.90 -7.07 5.03
CA LEU A 24 0.56 -7.04 5.19
C LEU A 24 1.13 -8.47 5.27
N TYR A 25 0.50 -9.33 6.05
CA TYR A 25 0.89 -10.74 6.17
C TYR A 25 0.80 -11.46 4.81
N VAL A 26 -0.30 -11.30 4.11
CA VAL A 26 -0.51 -11.94 2.79
C VAL A 26 0.51 -11.43 1.79
N THR A 27 0.81 -10.13 1.78
CA THR A 27 1.83 -9.56 0.90
C THR A 27 3.20 -10.18 1.16
N ARG A 28 3.58 -10.34 2.43
CA ARG A 28 4.85 -10.99 2.79
C ARG A 28 4.89 -12.44 2.29
N LYS A 29 3.82 -13.17 2.42
CA LYS A 29 3.73 -14.56 1.93
C LYS A 29 3.90 -14.64 0.42
N HIS A 30 3.23 -13.76 -0.33
CA HIS A 30 3.36 -13.74 -1.79
C HIS A 30 4.78 -13.42 -2.26
N LEU A 31 5.52 -12.62 -1.51
CA LEU A 31 6.89 -12.25 -1.84
C LEU A 31 7.93 -13.22 -1.28
N ASN A 32 7.51 -14.31 -0.64
CA ASN A 32 8.40 -15.26 0.05
C ASN A 32 9.33 -14.58 1.08
N LEU A 33 8.81 -13.57 1.75
CA LEU A 33 9.54 -12.85 2.80
C LEU A 33 9.12 -13.38 4.18
N PRO A 34 9.98 -13.19 5.20
CA PRO A 34 9.61 -13.53 6.58
C PRO A 34 8.33 -12.82 7.02
N ASP A 35 7.62 -13.41 7.97
CA ASP A 35 6.41 -12.81 8.53
C ASP A 35 6.73 -11.44 9.11
N PRO A 36 5.75 -10.49 9.08
CA PRO A 36 5.96 -9.19 9.69
C PRO A 36 6.29 -9.30 11.17
N THR A 37 7.17 -8.43 11.65
CA THR A 37 7.53 -8.37 13.07
C THR A 37 6.41 -7.70 13.87
N LYS A 38 6.45 -7.88 15.20
CA LYS A 38 5.49 -7.20 16.08
C LYS A 38 5.50 -5.68 15.88
N VAL A 39 6.69 -5.09 15.75
CA VAL A 39 6.82 -3.63 15.53
C VAL A 39 6.16 -3.23 14.21
N GLN A 40 6.33 -4.03 13.16
CA GLN A 40 5.68 -3.77 11.87
C GLN A 40 4.16 -3.85 11.97
N TYR A 41 3.62 -4.81 12.70
CA TYR A 41 2.19 -4.88 12.96
C TYR A 41 1.67 -3.70 13.78
N ASP A 42 2.45 -3.24 14.75
CA ASP A 42 2.08 -2.06 15.55
C ASP A 42 2.04 -0.80 14.68
N ILE A 43 3.00 -0.62 13.78
CA ILE A 43 3.01 0.48 12.83
C ILE A 43 1.80 0.39 11.89
N ALA A 44 1.51 -0.80 11.38
CA ALA A 44 0.36 -1.01 10.49
C ALA A 44 -0.96 -0.67 11.18
N LYS A 45 -1.13 -1.09 12.42
CA LYS A 45 -2.32 -0.77 13.23
C LYS A 45 -2.45 0.74 13.44
N HIS A 46 -1.34 1.41 13.75
CA HIS A 46 -1.33 2.86 13.94
C HIS A 46 -1.72 3.60 12.66
N ILE A 47 -1.19 3.19 11.52
CA ILE A 47 -1.51 3.81 10.23
C ILE A 47 -2.99 3.62 9.89
N GLN A 48 -3.53 2.43 10.10
CA GLN A 48 -4.91 2.13 9.73
C GLN A 48 -5.93 2.80 10.66
N HIS A 49 -5.68 2.76 11.96
CA HIS A 49 -6.66 3.17 12.97
C HIS A 49 -6.29 4.44 13.72
N GLY A 50 -5.13 5.02 13.43
CA GLY A 50 -4.68 6.25 14.06
C GLY A 50 -5.46 7.48 13.58
N GLU A 51 -5.02 8.62 14.06
CA GLU A 51 -5.61 9.90 13.67
C GLU A 51 -5.36 10.19 12.18
N LYS A 52 -6.16 11.08 11.62
CA LYS A 52 -6.08 11.47 10.21
C LYS A 52 -4.71 12.04 9.83
N ARG A 53 -4.06 12.74 10.76
CA ARG A 53 -2.70 13.25 10.61
C ARG A 53 -1.83 12.60 11.67
N MET A 54 -0.76 11.94 11.23
CA MET A 54 0.07 11.18 12.14
C MET A 54 1.53 11.22 11.72
N ILE A 55 2.41 10.96 12.67
CA ILE A 55 3.84 10.79 12.46
C ILE A 55 4.22 9.40 12.94
N VAL A 56 5.02 8.70 12.15
CA VAL A 56 5.59 7.42 12.55
C VAL A 56 7.09 7.61 12.74
N GLU A 57 7.54 7.52 13.98
CA GLU A 57 8.96 7.51 14.32
C GLU A 57 9.38 6.10 14.70
N ALA A 58 10.34 5.57 13.99
CA ALA A 58 10.85 4.23 14.26
C ALA A 58 12.32 4.16 13.85
N PHE A 59 13.04 3.21 14.40
CA PHE A 59 14.46 3.06 14.10
C PHE A 59 14.70 2.71 12.63
N ARG A 60 15.89 3.03 12.15
CA ARG A 60 16.29 2.69 10.78
C ARG A 60 16.35 1.18 10.62
N GLY A 61 15.82 0.66 9.51
CA GLY A 61 15.82 -0.77 9.24
C GLY A 61 14.56 -1.52 9.69
N VAL A 62 13.60 -0.84 10.33
CA VAL A 62 12.33 -1.46 10.72
C VAL A 62 11.42 -1.77 9.52
N GLY A 63 11.69 -1.16 8.36
CA GLY A 63 10.88 -1.37 7.18
C GLY A 63 9.74 -0.37 7.00
N LYS A 64 9.89 0.86 7.49
CA LYS A 64 8.85 1.90 7.37
C LYS A 64 8.43 2.16 5.93
N SER A 65 9.39 2.29 5.02
CA SER A 65 9.10 2.55 3.60
C SER A 65 8.34 1.38 2.98
N TRP A 66 8.72 0.16 3.33
CA TRP A 66 8.03 -1.05 2.88
C TRP A 66 6.58 -1.08 3.35
N ILE A 67 6.35 -0.78 4.63
CA ILE A 67 5.01 -0.75 5.21
C ILE A 67 4.18 0.36 4.54
N THR A 68 4.77 1.52 4.28
CA THR A 68 4.09 2.63 3.60
C THR A 68 3.70 2.25 2.18
N SER A 69 4.59 1.58 1.44
CA SER A 69 4.26 1.09 0.09
C SER A 69 3.12 0.07 0.13
N ALA A 70 3.16 -0.87 1.06
CA ALA A 70 2.09 -1.84 1.26
C ALA A 70 0.76 -1.15 1.63
N TYR A 71 0.82 -0.09 2.42
CA TYR A 71 -0.37 0.68 2.78
C TYR A 71 -0.99 1.38 1.57
N VAL A 72 -0.18 1.96 0.71
CA VAL A 72 -0.66 2.58 -0.54
C VAL A 72 -1.35 1.53 -1.42
N VAL A 73 -0.75 0.36 -1.57
CA VAL A 73 -1.35 -0.74 -2.33
C VAL A 73 -2.67 -1.18 -1.69
N TRP A 74 -2.71 -1.28 -0.38
CA TRP A 74 -3.94 -1.64 0.36
C TRP A 74 -5.05 -0.60 0.17
N LEU A 75 -4.70 0.69 0.20
CA LEU A 75 -5.67 1.76 -0.07
C LEU A 75 -6.28 1.62 -1.47
N LEU A 76 -5.47 1.32 -2.47
CA LEU A 76 -5.94 1.10 -3.84
C LEU A 76 -6.76 -0.18 -3.95
N TYR A 77 -6.44 -1.22 -3.18
CA TYR A 77 -7.26 -2.43 -3.10
C TYR A 77 -8.63 -2.12 -2.52
N MET A 78 -8.70 -1.28 -1.48
CA MET A 78 -9.96 -0.88 -0.86
C MET A 78 -10.77 0.06 -1.76
N ASN A 79 -10.10 0.98 -2.46
CA ASN A 79 -10.76 1.92 -3.37
C ASN A 79 -9.81 2.31 -4.51
N PRO A 80 -9.95 1.71 -5.71
CA PRO A 80 -9.05 2.00 -6.84
C PRO A 80 -9.16 3.42 -7.39
N GLN A 81 -10.16 4.19 -6.98
CA GLN A 81 -10.35 5.57 -7.43
C GLN A 81 -9.63 6.60 -6.58
N LEU A 82 -8.94 6.17 -5.51
CA LEU A 82 -8.19 7.09 -4.67
C LEU A 82 -7.00 7.70 -5.40
N ASN A 83 -6.80 8.98 -5.19
CA ASN A 83 -5.61 9.70 -5.62
C ASN A 83 -4.66 9.82 -4.44
N ILE A 84 -3.44 9.35 -4.61
CA ILE A 84 -2.44 9.32 -3.54
C ILE A 84 -1.24 10.14 -3.98
N LEU A 85 -0.83 11.07 -3.12
CA LEU A 85 0.35 11.91 -3.32
C LEU A 85 1.46 11.45 -2.38
N VAL A 86 2.60 11.11 -2.94
CA VAL A 86 3.81 10.78 -2.18
C VAL A 86 4.84 11.89 -2.37
N VAL A 87 5.32 12.41 -1.26
CA VAL A 87 6.28 13.52 -1.25
C VAL A 87 7.58 13.05 -0.60
N SER A 88 8.69 13.28 -1.28
CA SER A 88 10.01 12.93 -0.77
C SER A 88 11.01 14.05 -1.04
N ALA A 89 12.00 14.18 -0.18
CA ALA A 89 13.10 15.13 -0.38
C ALA A 89 14.08 14.67 -1.47
N SER A 90 14.01 13.41 -1.89
CA SER A 90 14.88 12.83 -2.91
C SER A 90 14.05 12.25 -4.06
N LYS A 91 14.38 12.64 -5.29
CA LYS A 91 13.76 12.06 -6.47
C LYS A 91 13.99 10.54 -6.54
N ASN A 92 15.20 10.10 -6.23
CA ASN A 92 15.54 8.67 -6.27
C ASN A 92 14.68 7.87 -5.29
N ARG A 93 14.45 8.36 -4.08
CA ARG A 93 13.59 7.70 -3.10
C ARG A 93 12.13 7.67 -3.55
N ALA A 94 11.68 8.76 -4.16
CA ALA A 94 10.33 8.82 -4.71
C ALA A 94 10.14 7.83 -5.85
N ASP A 95 11.11 7.75 -6.76
CA ASP A 95 11.08 6.80 -7.87
C ASP A 95 11.14 5.36 -7.38
N ASP A 96 12.00 5.07 -6.40
CA ASP A 96 12.11 3.75 -5.78
C ASP A 96 10.79 3.33 -5.13
N PHE A 97 10.14 4.25 -4.45
CA PHE A 97 8.84 4.01 -3.82
C PHE A 97 7.78 3.62 -4.86
N THR A 98 7.71 4.37 -5.95
CA THR A 98 6.76 4.09 -7.04
C THR A 98 7.05 2.75 -7.69
N THR A 99 8.32 2.48 -8.01
CA THR A 99 8.75 1.23 -8.62
C THR A 99 8.39 0.05 -7.74
N PHE A 100 8.66 0.13 -6.46
CA PHE A 100 8.35 -0.93 -5.50
C PHE A 100 6.84 -1.15 -5.38
N THR A 101 6.07 -0.07 -5.30
CA THR A 101 4.61 -0.14 -5.21
C THR A 101 4.01 -0.82 -6.44
N LEU A 102 4.45 -0.45 -7.64
CA LEU A 102 4.01 -1.07 -8.88
C LEU A 102 4.40 -2.54 -8.95
N ARG A 103 5.59 -2.88 -8.47
CA ARG A 103 6.05 -4.26 -8.42
C ARG A 103 5.14 -5.11 -7.52
N LEU A 104 4.77 -4.61 -6.34
CA LEU A 104 3.83 -5.29 -5.46
C LEU A 104 2.51 -5.59 -6.16
N ILE A 105 1.97 -4.62 -6.87
CA ILE A 105 0.71 -4.77 -7.59
C ILE A 105 0.84 -5.84 -8.68
N LYS A 106 1.93 -5.83 -9.42
CA LYS A 106 2.15 -6.79 -10.52
C LYS A 106 2.40 -8.21 -10.05
N GLU A 107 3.06 -8.38 -8.91
CA GLU A 107 3.43 -9.71 -8.39
C GLU A 107 2.31 -10.41 -7.63
N MET A 108 1.31 -9.70 -7.14
CA MET A 108 0.20 -10.27 -6.38
C MET A 108 -0.99 -10.56 -7.29
N GLU A 109 -1.37 -11.82 -7.41
CA GLU A 109 -2.49 -12.23 -8.26
C GLU A 109 -3.82 -11.55 -7.89
N ILE A 110 -4.06 -11.37 -6.58
CA ILE A 110 -5.29 -10.71 -6.10
C ILE A 110 -5.37 -9.25 -6.52
N LEU A 111 -4.27 -8.66 -6.98
CA LEU A 111 -4.18 -7.26 -7.43
C LEU A 111 -4.11 -7.13 -8.95
N ALA A 112 -4.28 -8.24 -9.68
CA ALA A 112 -4.17 -8.23 -11.15
C ALA A 112 -5.10 -7.21 -11.81
N HIS A 113 -6.28 -6.98 -11.23
CA HIS A 113 -7.25 -6.01 -11.74
C HIS A 113 -6.81 -4.55 -11.57
N LEU A 114 -5.78 -4.29 -10.77
CA LEU A 114 -5.21 -2.95 -10.56
C LEU A 114 -4.03 -2.66 -11.48
N VAL A 115 -3.54 -3.66 -12.24
CA VAL A 115 -2.43 -3.47 -13.17
C VAL A 115 -2.88 -2.59 -14.33
N PRO A 116 -2.15 -1.48 -14.64
CA PRO A 116 -2.49 -0.63 -15.77
C PRO A 116 -2.42 -1.42 -17.08
N ARG A 117 -3.38 -1.17 -18.00
CA ARG A 117 -3.29 -1.70 -19.35
C ARG A 117 -2.21 -0.95 -20.13
N ASP A 118 -1.68 -1.56 -21.19
CA ASP A 118 -0.64 -0.96 -22.02
C ASP A 118 -1.06 0.39 -22.62
N ASP A 119 -2.37 0.56 -22.90
CA ASP A 119 -2.94 1.79 -23.43
C ASP A 119 -3.28 2.82 -22.35
N GLN A 120 -3.11 2.47 -21.07
CA GLN A 120 -3.38 3.36 -19.95
C GLN A 120 -2.07 3.84 -19.37
N ARG A 121 -1.95 5.16 -19.26
CA ARG A 121 -0.82 5.72 -18.52
C ARG A 121 -0.80 5.12 -17.11
N GLN A 122 0.39 4.86 -16.58
CA GLN A 122 0.59 4.44 -15.20
C GLN A 122 -0.11 5.37 -14.19
N SER A 123 -0.61 6.51 -14.67
CA SER A 123 -1.40 7.46 -13.91
C SER A 123 -2.78 6.97 -13.47
N LYS A 124 -3.24 5.78 -13.86
CA LYS A 124 -4.44 5.20 -13.23
C LYS A 124 -4.19 4.73 -11.81
N ILE A 125 -2.96 4.41 -11.51
CA ILE A 125 -2.47 4.31 -10.14
C ILE A 125 -1.85 5.68 -9.89
N SER A 126 -2.67 6.64 -9.46
CA SER A 126 -2.23 8.04 -9.34
C SER A 126 -1.25 8.21 -8.21
N LEU A 127 -0.02 7.77 -8.43
CA LEU A 127 1.09 8.13 -7.57
C LEU A 127 1.71 9.40 -8.15
N SER A 128 1.31 10.55 -7.65
CA SER A 128 2.00 11.79 -7.94
C SER A 128 3.17 11.92 -6.99
N LEU A 129 4.37 12.02 -7.54
CA LEU A 129 5.57 12.22 -6.76
C LEU A 129 5.99 13.67 -6.86
N ILE A 130 6.11 14.35 -5.72
CA ILE A 130 6.69 15.67 -5.65
C ILE A 130 8.07 15.56 -5.02
N HIS A 131 9.05 16.05 -5.74
CA HIS A 131 10.41 16.18 -5.26
C HIS A 131 10.59 17.57 -4.66
N ILE A 132 10.95 17.63 -3.39
CA ILE A 132 11.22 18.86 -2.67
C ILE A 132 12.72 19.13 -2.64
#